data_63b81bd1a817634b43071e0f343173f1
#
_entry.id   63b81bd1a817634b43071e0f343173f1
#
_cell.length_a   1.000
_cell.length_b   1.000
_cell.length_c   1.000
_cell.angle_alpha   90.00
_cell.angle_beta   90.00
_cell.angle_gamma   90.00
#
_symmetry.space_group_name_H-M   'P 1'
#
loop_
_entity.id
_entity.type
_entity.pdbx_description
1 polymer ?
#
loop_
_entity_poly.entity_id
_entity_poly.type
_entity_poly.pdbx_seq_one_letter_code
_entity_poly.pdbx_strand_id
1 'polypeptide(L)'
;MADVVVLDKTPKDPAAFDKYYAETHIPLARKMPGLRKFQVSQGPVVSAAGPSGIHLIATLTFDSVAAVQSAFGSAEGKATAAGVPKFATGGADILFFDGKDV
;
A
#
# COMPACT_ATOMS: atom_id res chain seq x y z
N MET A 1 13.05 10.33 -6.05
CA MET A 1 12.03 9.27 -6.05
C MET A 1 11.02 9.52 -4.94
N ALA A 2 9.78 9.25 -5.19
CA ALA A 2 8.72 9.36 -4.20
C ALA A 2 8.21 7.98 -3.83
N ASP A 3 7.90 7.81 -2.56
CA ASP A 3 7.31 6.58 -2.04
C ASP A 3 5.91 6.83 -1.53
N VAL A 4 5.02 5.87 -1.81
CA VAL A 4 3.74 5.74 -1.13
C VAL A 4 3.89 4.61 -0.12
N VAL A 5 3.61 4.92 1.13
CA VAL A 5 3.64 3.92 2.21
C VAL A 5 2.22 3.73 2.72
N VAL A 6 1.74 2.50 2.66
CA VAL A 6 0.40 2.14 3.13
C VAL A 6 0.55 1.27 4.39
N LEU A 7 -0.02 1.74 5.48
CA LEU A 7 -0.03 1.03 6.76
C LEU A 7 -1.39 0.41 6.96
N ASP A 8 -1.52 -0.88 6.66
CA ASP A 8 -2.77 -1.63 6.86
C ASP A 8 -2.80 -2.17 8.29
N LYS A 9 -3.72 -1.69 9.09
CA LYS A 9 -3.91 -2.15 10.47
C LYS A 9 -4.50 -3.55 10.49
N THR A 10 -4.35 -4.24 11.61
CA THR A 10 -4.83 -5.61 11.76
C THR A 10 -6.31 -5.72 11.36
N PRO A 11 -6.64 -6.50 10.33
CA PRO A 11 -8.02 -6.63 9.86
C PRO A 11 -8.82 -7.57 10.77
N LYS A 12 -10.15 -7.56 10.60
CA LYS A 12 -11.03 -8.46 11.33
C LYS A 12 -10.79 -9.91 10.99
N ASP A 13 -10.44 -10.21 9.73
CA ASP A 13 -10.13 -11.55 9.23
C ASP A 13 -8.82 -11.49 8.44
N PRO A 14 -7.68 -11.78 9.09
CA PRO A 14 -6.38 -11.73 8.42
C PRO A 14 -6.27 -12.67 7.22
N ALA A 15 -6.86 -13.85 7.29
CA ALA A 15 -6.81 -14.80 6.17
C ALA A 15 -7.56 -14.28 4.95
N ALA A 16 -8.73 -13.68 5.15
CA ALA A 16 -9.50 -13.06 4.07
C ALA A 16 -8.76 -11.86 3.48
N PHE A 17 -8.12 -11.05 4.33
CA PHE A 17 -7.27 -9.94 3.89
C PHE A 17 -6.17 -10.45 2.96
N ASP A 18 -5.41 -11.43 3.40
CA ASP A 18 -4.26 -11.94 2.66
C ASP A 18 -4.66 -12.50 1.30
N LYS A 19 -5.78 -13.22 1.26
CA LYS A 19 -6.30 -13.79 0.02
C LYS A 19 -6.72 -12.71 -0.98
N TYR A 20 -7.52 -11.76 -0.54
CA TYR A 20 -7.99 -10.66 -1.40
C TYR A 20 -6.81 -9.82 -1.87
N TYR A 21 -5.89 -9.52 -0.97
CA TYR A 21 -4.72 -8.70 -1.27
C TYR A 21 -3.88 -9.34 -2.37
N ALA A 22 -3.54 -10.62 -2.23
CA ALA A 22 -2.71 -11.33 -3.19
C ALA A 22 -3.43 -11.54 -4.54
N GLU A 23 -4.70 -11.93 -4.51
CA GLU A 23 -5.45 -12.33 -5.71
C GLU A 23 -6.01 -11.15 -6.49
N THR A 24 -6.38 -10.07 -5.80
CA THR A 24 -7.11 -8.94 -6.41
C THR A 24 -6.34 -7.63 -6.33
N HIS A 25 -5.90 -7.24 -5.14
CA HIS A 25 -5.33 -5.91 -4.93
C HIS A 25 -3.96 -5.74 -5.59
N ILE A 26 -3.06 -6.69 -5.40
CA ILE A 26 -1.71 -6.61 -6.00
C ILE A 26 -1.77 -6.50 -7.52
N PRO A 27 -2.55 -7.35 -8.23
CA PRO A 27 -2.66 -7.20 -9.69
C PRO A 27 -3.20 -5.85 -10.15
N LEU A 28 -4.16 -5.27 -9.41
CA LEU A 28 -4.68 -3.94 -9.72
C LEU A 28 -3.62 -2.85 -9.50
N ALA A 29 -2.95 -2.89 -8.36
CA ALA A 29 -1.93 -1.89 -8.01
C ALA A 29 -0.77 -1.91 -9.01
N ARG A 30 -0.40 -3.09 -9.50
CA ARG A 30 0.68 -3.23 -10.49
C ARG A 30 0.39 -2.55 -11.82
N LYS A 31 -0.87 -2.30 -12.13
CA LYS A 31 -1.28 -1.62 -13.36
C LYS A 31 -1.20 -0.10 -13.26
N MET A 32 -0.92 0.45 -12.10
CA MET A 32 -0.84 1.90 -11.92
C MET A 32 0.28 2.49 -12.79
N PRO A 33 -0.02 3.53 -13.58
CA PRO A 33 0.99 4.12 -14.46
C PRO A 33 2.10 4.79 -13.64
N GLY A 34 3.33 4.64 -14.10
CA GLY A 34 4.49 5.23 -13.45
C GLY A 34 5.02 4.47 -12.24
N LEU A 35 4.40 3.36 -11.87
CA LEU A 35 4.87 2.53 -10.77
C LEU A 35 6.24 1.92 -11.13
N ARG A 36 7.26 2.20 -10.31
CA ARG A 36 8.63 1.72 -10.50
C ARG A 36 8.92 0.48 -9.68
N LYS A 37 8.41 0.45 -8.45
CA LYS A 37 8.68 -0.64 -7.52
C LYS A 37 7.48 -0.81 -6.59
N PHE A 38 7.15 -2.05 -6.28
CA PHE A 38 6.09 -2.38 -5.33
C PHE A 38 6.62 -3.45 -4.39
N GLN A 39 6.68 -3.13 -3.11
CA GLN A 39 7.08 -4.07 -2.07
C GLN A 39 6.01 -4.16 -1.00
N VAL A 40 5.90 -5.33 -0.40
CA VAL A 40 5.05 -5.54 0.78
C VAL A 40 5.88 -6.17 1.89
N SER A 41 5.51 -5.87 3.12
CA SER A 41 6.16 -6.48 4.28
C SER A 41 5.95 -7.99 4.28
N GLN A 42 6.97 -8.72 4.74
CA GLN A 42 6.93 -10.16 4.85
C GLN A 42 6.97 -10.54 6.33
N GLY A 43 5.99 -11.32 6.76
CA GLY A 43 5.89 -11.71 8.16
C GLY A 43 5.38 -10.59 9.06
N PRO A 44 5.52 -10.73 10.37
CA PRO A 44 5.00 -9.76 11.34
C PRO A 44 5.67 -8.39 11.20
N VAL A 45 4.88 -7.33 11.35
CA VAL A 45 5.39 -5.95 11.44
C VAL A 45 5.52 -5.61 12.93
N VAL A 46 6.73 -5.40 13.37
CA VAL A 46 7.03 -5.13 14.78
C VAL A 46 7.49 -3.69 14.98
N SER A 47 7.21 -3.13 16.13
CA SER A 47 7.74 -1.84 16.54
C SER A 47 8.88 -2.03 17.54
N ALA A 48 9.64 -0.96 17.81
CA ALA A 48 10.68 -0.99 18.83
C ALA A 48 10.12 -1.30 20.22
N ALA A 49 8.85 -0.98 20.47
CA ALA A 49 8.16 -1.22 21.73
C ALA A 49 7.39 -2.54 21.77
N GLY A 50 7.43 -3.35 20.70
CA GLY A 50 6.70 -4.62 20.62
C GLY A 50 5.75 -4.69 19.43
N PRO A 51 4.58 -5.33 19.57
CA PRO A 51 3.62 -5.44 18.48
C PRO A 51 3.18 -4.06 17.98
N SER A 52 3.13 -3.90 16.64
CA SER A 52 2.82 -2.59 16.03
C SER A 52 1.33 -2.35 15.82
N GLY A 53 0.51 -3.42 15.79
CA GLY A 53 -0.88 -3.33 15.36
C GLY A 53 -1.04 -3.19 13.84
N ILE A 54 0.06 -3.28 13.10
CA ILE A 54 0.08 -3.21 11.63
C ILE A 54 0.17 -4.63 11.09
N HIS A 55 -0.75 -4.98 10.19
CA HIS A 55 -0.77 -6.29 9.55
C HIS A 55 0.17 -6.35 8.35
N LEU A 56 0.19 -5.27 7.55
CA LEU A 56 0.99 -5.23 6.33
C LEU A 56 1.40 -3.79 6.03
N ILE A 57 2.63 -3.61 5.58
CA ILE A 57 3.12 -2.35 5.04
C ILE A 57 3.41 -2.55 3.56
N ALA A 58 2.79 -1.72 2.72
CA ALA A 58 3.09 -1.68 1.29
C ALA A 58 3.89 -0.43 0.99
N THR A 59 4.89 -0.56 0.13
CA THR A 59 5.68 0.57 -0.37
C THR A 59 5.66 0.55 -1.88
N LEU A 60 5.17 1.65 -2.48
CA LEU A 60 5.12 1.82 -3.92
C LEU A 60 6.00 3.01 -4.28
N THR A 61 6.91 2.81 -5.22
CA THR A 61 7.88 3.84 -5.60
C THR A 61 7.55 4.42 -6.98
N PHE A 62 7.58 5.74 -7.08
CA PHE A 62 7.34 6.53 -8.29
C PHE A 62 8.48 7.54 -8.47
N ASP A 63 8.55 8.21 -9.63
CA ASP A 63 9.60 9.17 -9.91
C ASP A 63 9.52 10.43 -9.04
N SER A 64 8.29 10.86 -8.71
CA SER A 64 8.02 12.10 -7.98
C SER A 64 6.66 12.07 -7.31
N VAL A 65 6.40 13.02 -6.42
CA VAL A 65 5.06 13.22 -5.85
C VAL A 65 4.04 13.54 -6.94
N ALA A 66 4.43 14.32 -7.95
CA ALA A 66 3.55 14.60 -9.08
C ALA A 66 3.16 13.31 -9.83
N ALA A 67 4.11 12.38 -9.99
CA ALA A 67 3.86 11.08 -10.60
C ALA A 67 2.89 10.24 -9.74
N VAL A 68 3.02 10.30 -8.41
CA VAL A 68 2.07 9.65 -7.48
C VAL A 68 0.67 10.20 -7.70
N GLN A 69 0.52 11.51 -7.73
CA GLN A 69 -0.79 12.16 -7.91
C GLN A 69 -1.42 11.78 -9.25
N SER A 70 -0.62 11.75 -10.33
CA SER A 70 -1.09 11.31 -11.65
C SER A 70 -1.53 9.85 -11.64
N ALA A 71 -0.76 8.98 -10.99
CA ALA A 71 -1.09 7.55 -10.90
C ALA A 71 -2.40 7.31 -10.14
N PHE A 72 -2.60 7.98 -9.01
CA PHE A 72 -3.85 7.85 -8.25
C PHE A 72 -5.04 8.52 -8.93
N GLY A 73 -4.81 9.50 -9.80
CA GLY A 73 -5.84 10.12 -10.61
C GLY A 73 -6.24 9.31 -11.84
N SER A 74 -5.45 8.28 -12.21
CA SER A 74 -5.74 7.41 -13.33
C SER A 74 -6.90 6.45 -13.02
N ALA A 75 -7.47 5.83 -14.06
CA ALA A 75 -8.51 4.82 -13.88
C ALA A 75 -8.01 3.65 -13.02
N GLU A 76 -6.77 3.20 -13.27
CA GLU A 76 -6.13 2.12 -12.52
C GLU A 76 -5.90 2.50 -11.05
N GLY A 77 -5.45 3.72 -10.80
CA GLY A 77 -5.24 4.23 -9.44
C GLY A 77 -6.53 4.36 -8.66
N LYS A 78 -7.57 4.86 -9.31
CA LYS A 78 -8.91 4.97 -8.69
C LYS A 78 -9.49 3.60 -8.36
N ALA A 79 -9.35 2.62 -9.26
CA ALA A 79 -9.80 1.26 -9.03
C ALA A 79 -9.05 0.61 -7.86
N THR A 80 -7.74 0.82 -7.79
CA THR A 80 -6.90 0.31 -6.70
C THR A 80 -7.34 0.91 -5.36
N ALA A 81 -7.50 2.22 -5.28
CA ALA A 81 -7.93 2.91 -4.07
C ALA A 81 -9.35 2.51 -3.63
N ALA A 82 -10.27 2.34 -4.58
CA ALA A 82 -11.64 1.94 -4.29
C ALA A 82 -11.74 0.55 -3.66
N GLY A 83 -10.76 -0.32 -3.92
CA GLY A 83 -10.72 -1.66 -3.33
C GLY A 83 -10.23 -1.70 -1.89
N VAL A 84 -9.52 -0.67 -1.41
CA VAL A 84 -8.93 -0.67 -0.06
C VAL A 84 -9.94 -0.93 1.05
N PRO A 85 -11.12 -0.26 1.11
CA PRO A 85 -12.08 -0.54 2.18
C PRO A 85 -12.61 -1.97 2.19
N LYS A 86 -12.51 -2.69 1.07
CA LYS A 86 -13.02 -4.06 0.96
C LYS A 86 -12.19 -5.06 1.76
N PHE A 87 -10.89 -4.80 1.93
CA PHE A 87 -10.02 -5.71 2.69
C PHE A 87 -9.43 -5.05 3.94
N ALA A 88 -9.21 -3.75 3.93
CA ALA A 88 -8.59 -3.03 5.04
C ALA A 88 -9.61 -2.72 6.15
N THR A 89 -10.20 -3.76 6.72
CA THR A 89 -11.27 -3.62 7.73
C THR A 89 -10.78 -3.06 9.05
N GLY A 90 -9.47 -3.13 9.32
CA GLY A 90 -8.85 -2.48 10.48
C GLY A 90 -8.49 -1.03 10.25
N GLY A 91 -8.63 -0.55 9.02
CA GLY A 91 -8.21 0.79 8.60
C GLY A 91 -6.86 0.78 7.91
N ALA A 92 -6.63 1.79 7.09
CA ALA A 92 -5.37 1.97 6.38
C ALA A 92 -4.98 3.44 6.38
N ASP A 93 -3.70 3.71 6.64
CA ASP A 93 -3.12 5.03 6.49
C ASP A 93 -2.27 5.03 5.22
N ILE A 94 -2.50 6.00 4.34
CA ILE A 94 -1.78 6.14 3.08
C ILE A 94 -1.00 7.44 3.13
N LEU A 95 0.32 7.33 3.06
CA LEU A 95 1.24 8.46 3.12
C LEU A 95 2.10 8.46 1.86
N PHE A 96 2.40 9.62 1.32
CA PHE A 96 3.36 9.70 0.22
C PHE A 96 4.24 10.93 0.37
N PHE A 97 5.50 10.80 -0.05
CA PHE A 97 6.52 11.81 0.16
C PHE A 97 7.70 11.60 -0.80
N ASP A 98 8.47 12.66 -1.01
CA ASP A 98 9.77 12.53 -1.69
C ASP A 98 10.83 12.05 -0.72
N GLY A 99 11.61 11.06 -1.11
CA GLY A 99 12.75 10.58 -0.36
C GLY A 99 14.00 11.38 -0.68
N LYS A 100 14.90 11.46 0.29
CA LYS A 100 16.19 12.13 0.17
C LYS A 100 17.26 11.24 0.79
N ASP A 101 18.31 10.99 0.03
CA ASP A 101 19.49 10.30 0.58
C ASP A 101 20.25 11.23 1.51
N VAL A 102 20.71 10.71 2.62
CA VAL A 102 21.44 11.49 3.62
C VAL A 102 22.79 10.88 3.93
#